data_5cface65c6bcc044c2f81f722a407733
#
_entry.id   5cface65c6bcc044c2f81f722a407733
#
_cell.length_a   1.000
_cell.length_b   1.000
_cell.length_c   1.000
_cell.angle_alpha   90.00
_cell.angle_beta   90.00
_cell.angle_gamma   90.00
#
_symmetry.space_group_name_H-M   'P 1'
#
loop_
_entity.id
_entity.type
_entity.pdbx_description
1 polymer ?
#
loop_
_entity_poly.entity_id
_entity_poly.type
_entity_poly.pdbx_seq_one_letter_code
_entity_poly.pdbx_strand_id
1 'polypeptide(L)'
;MRPRPRGNAALKLLYRGRCSSGRGVLFLDIDDVICVSKPYGGYDLFQSVDERPSDLYERLWHPPAAQTLTTILEDHAPYVVMSSSWLRMMEREGFESLFRITGLTAVADSLHEFWEAPPMRGMTRLNAIERWLQAHYHGGPVLVLDDPLSGTGLRGSRLDR
;
A
#
# COMPACT_ATOMS: atom_id res chain seq x y z
N MET A 1 32.40 -14.01 5.30
CA MET A 1 31.07 -14.31 4.72
C MET A 1 30.09 -13.29 5.28
N ARG A 2 29.69 -12.27 4.51
CA ARG A 2 28.78 -11.20 4.97
C ARG A 2 27.34 -11.65 4.77
N PRO A 3 26.42 -11.49 5.74
CA PRO A 3 25.03 -11.83 5.55
C PRO A 3 24.38 -10.88 4.53
N ARG A 4 23.66 -11.45 3.57
CA ARG A 4 22.83 -10.67 2.64
C ARG A 4 21.65 -10.06 3.40
N PRO A 5 21.31 -8.80 3.16
CA PRO A 5 20.10 -8.21 3.75
C PRO A 5 18.87 -8.94 3.19
N ARG A 6 18.06 -9.49 4.09
CA ARG A 6 16.74 -10.02 3.78
C ARG A 6 15.75 -8.85 3.74
N GLY A 7 14.99 -8.78 2.67
CA GLY A 7 13.75 -8.03 2.62
C GLY A 7 13.85 -6.65 2.01
N ASN A 8 14.05 -6.57 0.70
CA ASN A 8 13.51 -5.45 -0.05
C ASN A 8 12.16 -5.88 -0.60
N ALA A 9 11.08 -5.22 -0.13
CA ALA A 9 9.83 -5.22 -0.87
C ALA A 9 10.18 -4.88 -2.33
N ALA A 10 9.80 -5.74 -3.27
CA ALA A 10 10.16 -5.57 -4.67
C ALA A 10 9.40 -4.35 -5.21
N LEU A 11 10.10 -3.23 -5.31
CA LEU A 11 9.62 -2.04 -5.99
C LEU A 11 9.54 -2.36 -7.48
N LYS A 12 8.34 -2.49 -8.02
CA LYS A 12 8.14 -2.73 -9.45
C LYS A 12 7.35 -1.59 -10.07
N LEU A 13 8.03 -0.81 -10.89
CA LEU A 13 7.41 0.23 -11.70
C LEU A 13 6.74 -0.41 -12.92
N LEU A 14 5.42 -0.32 -12.99
CA LEU A 14 4.62 -1.06 -13.95
C LEU A 14 3.77 -0.14 -14.80
N TYR A 15 4.11 -0.02 -15.98
CA TYR A 15 3.44 0.65 -17.09
C TYR A 15 4.16 1.89 -17.63
N ARG A 16 5.12 1.69 -18.54
CA ARG A 16 5.51 2.72 -19.51
C ARG A 16 4.51 2.70 -20.67
N GLY A 17 3.31 3.22 -20.45
CA GLY A 17 2.47 3.74 -21.52
C GLY A 17 3.11 4.99 -22.10
N ARG A 18 3.00 5.22 -23.41
CA ARG A 18 3.42 6.45 -24.11
C ARG A 18 3.03 7.66 -23.26
N CYS A 19 3.90 8.66 -23.16
CA CYS A 19 3.71 9.89 -22.42
C CYS A 19 2.24 10.34 -22.35
N SER A 20 1.54 9.90 -21.32
CA SER A 20 0.28 10.50 -20.93
C SER A 20 0.59 11.44 -19.78
N SER A 21 0.15 12.67 -19.87
CA SER A 21 0.33 13.71 -18.87
C SER A 21 -0.46 13.43 -17.57
N GLY A 22 -0.88 12.19 -17.36
CA GLY A 22 -1.65 11.79 -16.19
C GLY A 22 -0.79 11.60 -14.96
N ARG A 23 -1.31 12.00 -13.80
CA ARG A 23 -0.74 11.70 -12.49
C ARG A 23 -0.71 10.18 -12.29
N GLY A 24 0.40 9.65 -11.75
CA GLY A 24 0.57 8.22 -11.48
C GLY A 24 -0.39 7.69 -10.42
N VAL A 25 -0.55 6.38 -10.38
CA VAL A 25 -1.34 5.67 -9.36
C VAL A 25 -0.47 4.65 -8.65
N LEU A 26 -0.48 4.68 -7.33
CA LEU A 26 0.17 3.73 -6.44
C LEU A 26 -0.89 2.87 -5.75
N PHE A 27 -0.90 1.57 -6.02
CA PHE A 27 -1.65 0.61 -5.22
C PHE A 27 -0.81 0.16 -4.04
N LEU A 28 -1.34 0.35 -2.83
CA LEU A 28 -0.62 0.14 -1.58
C LEU A 28 -1.26 -0.98 -0.75
N ASP A 29 -0.50 -2.05 -0.51
CA ASP A 29 -0.76 -2.98 0.57
C ASP A 29 -0.04 -2.54 1.85
N ILE A 30 -0.45 -3.07 2.99
CA ILE A 30 0.07 -2.71 4.31
C ILE A 30 0.87 -3.83 4.93
N ASP A 31 0.25 -5.02 5.07
CA ASP A 31 0.90 -6.17 5.72
C ASP A 31 2.11 -6.63 4.90
N ASP A 32 3.24 -6.83 5.58
CA ASP A 32 4.54 -7.20 5.00
C ASP A 32 5.08 -6.25 3.91
N VAL A 33 4.46 -5.07 3.76
CA VAL A 33 4.92 -3.98 2.90
C VAL A 33 5.46 -2.83 3.74
N ILE A 34 4.59 -2.13 4.47
CA ILE A 34 4.97 -1.04 5.39
C ILE A 34 4.79 -1.42 6.86
N CYS A 35 3.95 -2.41 7.16
CA CYS A 35 3.73 -2.98 8.48
C CYS A 35 4.26 -4.42 8.49
N VAL A 36 5.38 -4.66 9.16
CA VAL A 36 6.04 -5.98 9.19
C VAL A 36 5.71 -6.78 10.46
N SER A 37 4.67 -6.35 11.19
CA SER A 37 4.20 -6.98 12.44
C SER A 37 5.30 -7.17 13.51
N LYS A 38 6.25 -6.23 13.54
CA LYS A 38 7.36 -6.20 14.51
C LYS A 38 7.74 -4.76 14.84
N PRO A 39 7.49 -4.31 16.08
CA PRO A 39 6.92 -5.06 17.20
C PRO A 39 5.41 -5.25 17.11
N TYR A 40 4.69 -4.42 16.34
CA TYR A 40 3.24 -4.39 16.26
C TYR A 40 2.74 -4.56 14.83
N GLY A 41 1.50 -5.01 14.68
CA GLY A 41 0.84 -5.21 13.40
C GLY A 41 -0.65 -4.91 13.45
N GLY A 42 -1.36 -5.34 12.41
CA GLY A 42 -2.82 -5.18 12.34
C GLY A 42 -3.54 -5.81 13.53
N TYR A 43 -3.04 -6.93 14.04
CA TYR A 43 -3.63 -7.56 15.22
C TYR A 43 -3.67 -6.59 16.41
N ASP A 44 -2.55 -5.91 16.71
CA ASP A 44 -2.46 -4.97 17.84
C ASP A 44 -3.31 -3.73 17.59
N LEU A 45 -3.34 -3.25 16.34
CA LEU A 45 -4.12 -2.07 15.97
C LEU A 45 -5.63 -2.28 16.11
N PHE A 46 -6.11 -3.49 15.77
CA PHE A 46 -7.55 -3.79 15.78
C PHE A 46 -8.07 -4.35 17.12
N GLN A 47 -7.22 -4.38 18.17
CA GLN A 47 -7.66 -4.59 19.54
C GLN A 47 -8.52 -3.42 20.05
N SER A 48 -9.22 -3.63 21.16
CA SER A 48 -9.90 -2.55 21.87
C SER A 48 -8.87 -1.48 22.29
N VAL A 49 -9.31 -0.22 22.38
CA VAL A 49 -8.40 0.91 22.66
C VAL A 49 -7.59 0.69 23.93
N ASP A 50 -8.24 0.11 24.97
CA ASP A 50 -7.61 -0.13 26.27
C ASP A 50 -6.57 -1.26 26.25
N GLU A 51 -6.58 -2.11 25.23
CA GLU A 51 -5.65 -3.23 25.05
C GLU A 51 -4.47 -2.91 24.15
N ARG A 52 -4.50 -1.75 23.48
CA ARG A 52 -3.43 -1.34 22.57
C ARG A 52 -2.17 -0.95 23.33
N PRO A 53 -0.98 -1.36 22.84
CA PRO A 53 0.28 -0.86 23.36
C PRO A 53 0.35 0.67 23.27
N SER A 54 0.90 1.32 24.31
CA SER A 54 0.96 2.78 24.38
C SER A 54 1.81 3.43 23.29
N ASP A 55 2.81 2.72 22.77
CA ASP A 55 3.73 3.15 21.72
C ASP A 55 3.35 2.56 20.32
N LEU A 56 2.14 2.02 20.18
CA LEU A 56 1.68 1.38 18.94
C LEU A 56 1.85 2.29 17.72
N TYR A 57 1.35 3.51 17.80
CA TYR A 57 1.35 4.44 16.66
C TYR A 57 2.74 4.91 16.25
N GLU A 58 3.69 4.92 17.18
CA GLU A 58 5.09 5.30 16.92
C GLU A 58 5.87 4.17 16.23
N ARG A 59 5.44 2.92 16.45
CA ARG A 59 6.19 1.71 16.06
C ARG A 59 5.44 0.77 15.13
N LEU A 60 4.30 1.21 14.59
CA LEU A 60 3.47 0.40 13.70
C LEU A 60 4.16 0.15 12.35
N TRP A 61 4.79 1.17 11.81
CA TRP A 61 5.42 1.09 10.49
C TRP A 61 6.89 0.67 10.58
N HIS A 62 7.31 -0.11 9.60
CA HIS A 62 8.73 -0.40 9.39
C HIS A 62 9.44 0.85 8.86
N PRO A 63 10.37 1.48 9.62
CA PRO A 63 10.89 2.80 9.28
C PRO A 63 11.50 2.93 7.89
N PRO A 64 12.33 1.96 7.38
CA PRO A 64 12.87 2.04 6.04
C PRO A 64 11.79 2.00 4.94
N ALA A 65 10.72 1.21 5.15
CA ALA A 65 9.63 1.11 4.18
C ALA A 65 8.78 2.40 4.18
N ALA A 66 8.47 2.92 5.36
CA ALA A 66 7.75 4.19 5.51
C ALA A 66 8.53 5.35 4.87
N GLN A 67 9.85 5.42 5.06
CA GLN A 67 10.71 6.42 4.43
C GLN A 67 10.72 6.28 2.90
N THR A 68 10.85 5.06 2.37
CA THR A 68 10.80 4.80 0.93
C THR A 68 9.46 5.25 0.33
N LEU A 69 8.35 4.92 1.01
CA LEU A 69 7.02 5.34 0.58
C LEU A 69 6.90 6.88 0.56
N THR A 70 7.38 7.56 1.60
CA THR A 70 7.39 9.02 1.67
C THR A 70 8.17 9.61 0.50
N THR A 71 9.36 9.10 0.21
CA THR A 71 10.19 9.54 -0.93
C THR A 71 9.44 9.36 -2.27
N ILE A 72 8.77 8.23 -2.48
CA ILE A 72 7.97 8.01 -3.69
C ILE A 72 6.86 9.06 -3.83
N LEU A 73 6.18 9.38 -2.72
CA LEU A 73 5.11 10.36 -2.72
C LEU A 73 5.62 11.79 -2.97
N GLU A 74 6.77 12.14 -2.40
CA GLU A 74 7.40 13.46 -2.59
C GLU A 74 7.93 13.63 -4.01
N ASP A 75 8.60 12.62 -4.57
CA ASP A 75 9.26 12.72 -5.88
C ASP A 75 8.28 12.62 -7.05
N HIS A 76 7.19 11.86 -6.90
CA HIS A 76 6.30 11.50 -8.02
C HIS A 76 4.85 11.92 -7.80
N ALA A 77 4.47 12.31 -6.60
CA ALA A 77 3.11 12.73 -6.23
C ALA A 77 1.99 11.84 -6.82
N PRO A 78 2.07 10.51 -6.75
CA PRO A 78 1.01 9.65 -7.28
C PRO A 78 -0.27 9.78 -6.46
N TYR A 79 -1.41 9.39 -7.04
CA TYR A 79 -2.57 9.04 -6.24
C TYR A 79 -2.33 7.71 -5.55
N VAL A 80 -2.78 7.57 -4.31
CA VAL A 80 -2.73 6.32 -3.56
C VAL A 80 -4.09 5.64 -3.57
N VAL A 81 -4.09 4.35 -3.88
CA VAL A 81 -5.25 3.47 -3.81
C VAL A 81 -4.92 2.30 -2.89
N MET A 82 -5.71 2.12 -1.85
CA MET A 82 -5.51 1.03 -0.91
C MET A 82 -5.91 -0.30 -1.54
N SER A 83 -5.02 -1.28 -1.47
CA SER A 83 -5.24 -2.66 -1.94
C SER A 83 -4.89 -3.67 -0.86
N SER A 84 -5.26 -3.39 0.38
CA SER A 84 -4.91 -4.13 1.58
C SER A 84 -6.08 -4.96 2.13
N SER A 85 -5.77 -6.01 2.87
CA SER A 85 -6.74 -6.76 3.67
C SER A 85 -7.42 -5.91 4.75
N TRP A 86 -6.77 -4.82 5.18
CA TRP A 86 -7.28 -3.87 6.17
C TRP A 86 -8.54 -3.12 5.71
N LEU A 87 -8.84 -3.11 4.41
CA LEU A 87 -10.11 -2.60 3.87
C LEU A 87 -11.37 -3.29 4.44
N ARG A 88 -11.21 -4.44 5.08
CA ARG A 88 -12.31 -5.14 5.78
C ARG A 88 -12.56 -4.61 7.19
N MET A 89 -11.60 -3.89 7.73
CA MET A 89 -11.57 -3.48 9.15
C MET A 89 -11.68 -1.96 9.31
N MET A 90 -11.47 -1.19 8.25
CA MET A 90 -11.32 0.24 8.35
C MET A 90 -11.85 0.95 7.10
N GLU A 91 -12.62 2.00 7.32
CA GLU A 91 -13.11 2.92 6.30
C GLU A 91 -12.09 4.02 5.99
N ARG A 92 -12.38 4.87 5.01
CA ARG A 92 -11.50 5.95 4.54
C ARG A 92 -10.98 6.84 5.68
N GLU A 93 -11.90 7.34 6.50
CA GLU A 93 -11.58 8.24 7.61
C GLU A 93 -10.65 7.59 8.65
N GLY A 94 -10.78 6.27 8.83
CA GLY A 94 -9.89 5.48 9.66
C GLY A 94 -8.48 5.44 9.09
N PHE A 95 -8.33 5.17 7.81
CA PHE A 95 -7.03 5.19 7.13
C PHE A 95 -6.39 6.58 7.16
N GLU A 96 -7.15 7.63 6.83
CA GLU A 96 -6.66 9.00 6.88
C GLU A 96 -6.17 9.37 8.28
N SER A 97 -6.94 9.06 9.31
CA SER A 97 -6.58 9.31 10.70
C SER A 97 -5.34 8.52 11.11
N LEU A 98 -5.27 7.23 10.77
CA LEU A 98 -4.14 6.37 11.08
C LEU A 98 -2.85 6.91 10.44
N PHE A 99 -2.87 7.21 9.14
CA PHE A 99 -1.69 7.73 8.46
C PHE A 99 -1.24 9.08 9.03
N ARG A 100 -2.17 9.96 9.41
CA ARG A 100 -1.82 11.25 10.03
C ARG A 100 -1.18 11.07 11.41
N ILE A 101 -1.79 10.26 12.28
CA ILE A 101 -1.29 10.06 13.64
C ILE A 101 0.06 9.33 13.68
N THR A 102 0.33 8.51 12.67
CA THR A 102 1.57 7.72 12.55
C THR A 102 2.66 8.39 11.69
N GLY A 103 2.46 9.64 11.29
CA GLY A 103 3.48 10.42 10.55
C GLY A 103 3.50 10.20 9.04
N LEU A 104 2.58 9.43 8.47
CA LEU A 104 2.45 9.23 7.02
C LEU A 104 1.37 10.13 6.40
N THR A 105 1.32 11.39 6.81
CA THR A 105 0.33 12.38 6.33
C THR A 105 0.28 12.49 4.82
N ALA A 106 1.42 12.37 4.14
CA ALA A 106 1.48 12.40 2.67
C ALA A 106 0.66 11.27 2.01
N VAL A 107 0.55 10.10 2.66
CA VAL A 107 -0.32 9.01 2.17
C VAL A 107 -1.78 9.41 2.27
N ALA A 108 -2.20 9.95 3.42
CA ALA A 108 -3.57 10.41 3.65
C ALA A 108 -3.97 11.48 2.63
N ASP A 109 -3.08 12.45 2.37
CA ASP A 109 -3.33 13.56 1.43
C ASP A 109 -3.30 13.14 -0.04
N SER A 110 -2.73 11.98 -0.34
CA SER A 110 -2.61 11.43 -1.70
C SER A 110 -3.69 10.41 -2.04
N LEU A 111 -4.59 10.06 -1.12
CA LEU A 111 -5.65 9.10 -1.40
C LEU A 111 -6.52 9.57 -2.58
N HIS A 112 -6.70 8.66 -3.54
CA HIS A 112 -7.56 8.93 -4.70
C HIS A 112 -9.03 9.13 -4.26
N GLU A 113 -9.84 9.78 -5.09
CA GLU A 113 -11.28 9.86 -4.87
C GLU A 113 -11.88 8.45 -4.72
N PHE A 114 -11.56 7.54 -5.63
CA PHE A 114 -11.84 6.11 -5.54
C PHE A 114 -10.66 5.40 -4.87
N TRP A 115 -10.51 5.61 -3.58
CA TRP A 115 -9.33 5.32 -2.77
C TRP A 115 -9.08 3.83 -2.48
N GLU A 116 -10.01 2.94 -2.81
CA GLU A 116 -9.95 1.52 -2.48
C GLU A 116 -10.08 0.60 -3.71
N ALA A 117 -9.35 -0.49 -3.71
CA ALA A 117 -9.47 -1.60 -4.65
C ALA A 117 -9.72 -2.91 -3.87
N PRO A 118 -10.91 -3.08 -3.28
CA PRO A 118 -11.19 -4.22 -2.43
C PRO A 118 -11.34 -5.50 -3.26
N PRO A 119 -10.70 -6.63 -2.84
CA PRO A 119 -10.95 -7.91 -3.47
C PRO A 119 -12.38 -8.38 -3.14
N MET A 120 -13.16 -8.72 -4.16
CA MET A 120 -14.45 -9.39 -3.98
C MET A 120 -14.23 -10.88 -3.71
N ARG A 121 -15.29 -11.53 -3.18
CA ARG A 121 -15.24 -12.97 -2.91
C ARG A 121 -14.80 -13.75 -4.15
N GLY A 122 -13.78 -14.58 -4.02
CA GLY A 122 -13.19 -15.37 -5.11
C GLY A 122 -12.28 -14.61 -6.07
N MET A 123 -12.02 -13.32 -5.82
CA MET A 123 -11.08 -12.52 -6.61
C MET A 123 -9.71 -12.46 -5.93
N THR A 124 -8.66 -12.45 -6.76
CA THR A 124 -7.30 -12.12 -6.33
C THR A 124 -7.13 -10.61 -6.19
N ARG A 125 -6.05 -10.18 -5.56
CA ARG A 125 -5.67 -8.77 -5.51
C ARG A 125 -5.45 -8.19 -6.91
N LEU A 126 -4.81 -8.96 -7.79
CA LEU A 126 -4.65 -8.57 -9.20
C LEU A 126 -6.00 -8.23 -9.84
N ASN A 127 -7.02 -9.10 -9.67
CA ASN A 127 -8.34 -8.84 -10.23
C ASN A 127 -8.97 -7.54 -9.68
N ALA A 128 -8.77 -7.25 -8.39
CA ALA A 128 -9.27 -6.02 -7.78
C ALA A 128 -8.58 -4.78 -8.39
N ILE A 129 -7.25 -4.81 -8.53
CA ILE A 129 -6.46 -3.74 -9.15
C ILE A 129 -6.87 -3.55 -10.62
N GLU A 130 -6.97 -4.63 -11.39
CA GLU A 130 -7.37 -4.56 -12.81
C GLU A 130 -8.77 -3.97 -12.98
N ARG A 131 -9.72 -4.36 -12.13
CA ARG A 131 -11.06 -3.79 -12.13
C ARG A 131 -11.05 -2.29 -11.83
N TRP A 132 -10.26 -1.88 -10.83
CA TRP A 132 -10.09 -0.47 -10.51
C TRP A 132 -9.49 0.30 -11.68
N LEU A 133 -8.44 -0.22 -12.31
CA LEU A 133 -7.82 0.38 -13.49
C LEU A 133 -8.80 0.50 -14.67
N GLN A 134 -9.63 -0.50 -14.91
CA GLN A 134 -10.65 -0.44 -15.97
C GLN A 134 -11.68 0.68 -15.74
N ALA A 135 -12.02 0.94 -14.50
CA ALA A 135 -13.05 1.92 -14.15
C ALA A 135 -12.51 3.36 -14.00
N HIS A 136 -11.29 3.54 -13.52
CA HIS A 136 -10.80 4.83 -13.02
C HIS A 136 -9.44 5.26 -13.57
N TYR A 137 -8.80 4.47 -14.43
CA TYR A 137 -7.48 4.78 -14.93
C TYR A 137 -7.54 5.82 -16.08
N HIS A 138 -6.82 6.92 -15.89
CA HIS A 138 -6.78 8.03 -16.85
C HIS A 138 -5.39 8.24 -17.50
N GLY A 139 -4.55 7.23 -17.44
CA GLY A 139 -3.18 7.31 -17.92
C GLY A 139 -2.17 7.59 -16.80
N GLY A 140 -0.89 7.63 -17.14
CA GLY A 140 0.20 7.82 -16.20
C GLY A 140 0.81 6.48 -15.72
N PRO A 141 1.91 6.54 -14.94
CA PRO A 141 2.56 5.36 -14.41
C PRO A 141 1.70 4.68 -13.32
N VAL A 142 1.77 3.36 -13.29
CA VAL A 142 1.15 2.55 -12.24
C VAL A 142 2.23 1.84 -11.46
N LEU A 143 2.18 1.94 -10.15
CA LEU A 143 3.05 1.23 -9.21
C LEU A 143 2.20 0.38 -8.27
N VAL A 144 2.60 -0.85 -8.03
CA VAL A 144 1.98 -1.74 -7.04
C VAL A 144 3.02 -2.08 -5.98
N LEU A 145 2.74 -1.75 -4.74
CA LEU A 145 3.51 -2.18 -3.57
C LEU A 145 2.71 -3.26 -2.85
N ASP A 146 3.19 -4.48 -2.95
CA ASP A 146 2.53 -5.66 -2.40
C ASP A 146 3.58 -6.68 -1.95
N ASP A 147 3.22 -7.56 -1.03
CA ASP A 147 4.07 -8.63 -0.57
C ASP A 147 4.16 -9.75 -1.62
N PRO A 148 5.37 -10.30 -1.89
CA PRO A 148 5.56 -11.29 -2.94
C PRO A 148 5.00 -12.68 -2.58
N LEU A 149 4.58 -12.92 -1.33
CA LEU A 149 4.24 -14.24 -0.81
C LEU A 149 2.72 -14.51 -0.75
N SER A 150 1.91 -13.48 -0.88
CA SER A 150 0.47 -13.54 -0.55
C SER A 150 -0.45 -14.01 -1.66
N GLY A 151 -0.05 -14.85 -2.59
CA GLY A 151 -0.98 -15.45 -3.58
C GLY A 151 -1.85 -14.40 -4.31
N THR A 152 -1.35 -13.18 -4.45
CA THR A 152 -2.07 -12.01 -4.98
C THR A 152 -2.42 -12.11 -6.46
N GLY A 153 -1.84 -13.09 -7.16
CA GLY A 153 -1.93 -13.22 -8.61
C GLY A 153 -1.03 -12.24 -9.38
N LEU A 154 -0.29 -11.37 -8.68
CA LEU A 154 0.56 -10.36 -9.32
C LEU A 154 1.78 -10.97 -9.98
N ARG A 155 2.37 -12.01 -9.39
CA ARG A 155 3.55 -12.68 -9.92
C ARG A 155 3.28 -13.28 -11.29
N GLY A 156 4.11 -12.94 -12.27
CA GLY A 156 3.97 -13.40 -13.65
C GLY A 156 2.85 -12.72 -14.44
N SER A 157 2.12 -11.78 -13.84
CA SER A 157 1.12 -10.97 -14.54
C SER A 157 1.76 -9.86 -15.37
N ARG A 158 0.94 -9.16 -16.18
CA ARG A 158 1.39 -7.94 -16.87
C ARG A 158 1.86 -6.84 -15.92
N LEU A 159 1.42 -6.89 -14.67
CA LEU A 159 1.84 -6.00 -13.60
C LEU A 159 3.13 -6.46 -12.90
N ASP A 160 3.76 -7.54 -13.32
CA ASP A 160 5.02 -8.08 -12.78
C ASP A 160 6.24 -7.79 -13.69
N ARG A 161 6.13 -6.86 -14.65
CA ARG A 161 7.20 -6.56 -15.64
C ARG A 161 7.97 -5.30 -15.29
#